data_1ee026e6c2e8d12b68151ea0cd80d490
#
_entry.id   1ee026e6c2e8d12b68151ea0cd80d490
#
_cell.length_a   1.000
_cell.length_b   1.000
_cell.length_c   1.000
_cell.angle_alpha   90.00
_cell.angle_beta   90.00
_cell.angle_gamma   90.00
#
_symmetry.space_group_name_H-M   'P 1'
#
loop_
_entity.id
_entity.type
_entity.pdbx_description
1 polymer ?
#
loop_
_entity_poly.entity_id
_entity_poly.type
_entity_poly.pdbx_seq_one_letter_code
_entity_poly.pdbx_strand_id
1 'polypeptide(L)'
;MGWKVFSSHNEPPPIMRGGWLDALRFIVASLIILHHFQASAPVHLADAVHPVFERGGFLLTNFFLIDSGYVLMRVYGASVAGGRMSKTDFFLKRSLRVYPAHLIMGGLLVAMVLLGTAIGLPPSHPEWFAWDQLPAQLALVQSFGVYGGLGWNAPSWSISALLGCYLAFPWVLRGLTRVGPWLALALVIVGYLAANELSWAILDYPVYQMPLNLGIWRALPLFILGMGLAWFAQGVWIEPRAAGWALLLATIGLAVVQYFDKNALISLAFISIIILAAGAVPVTKPSKLVEQAAVVSFAMFISNEVVRIGWFGLAEATANRLNLGEAWRWLLWVMGVGAAFVFAFLFHYGVDNPIQKRIRAWLKKRGHAKAEIKEPVVSLEG
;
A
#
# COMPACT_ATOMS: atom_id res chain seq x y z
N MET A 1 23.82 17.49 15.07
CA MET A 1 22.90 16.65 14.26
C MET A 1 23.40 15.22 14.32
N GLY A 2 22.74 14.38 15.13
CA GLY A 2 23.33 13.10 15.51
C GLY A 2 22.63 11.93 14.87
N TRP A 3 23.14 11.47 13.74
CA TRP A 3 22.96 10.09 13.32
C TRP A 3 23.81 9.23 14.27
N LYS A 4 23.20 8.44 15.13
CA LYS A 4 23.93 7.47 15.93
C LYS A 4 23.92 6.16 15.16
N VAL A 5 25.06 5.79 14.58
CA VAL A 5 25.32 4.44 14.07
C VAL A 5 25.69 3.58 15.28
N PHE A 6 24.96 2.50 15.52
CA PHE A 6 25.25 1.61 16.62
C PHE A 6 26.57 0.87 16.41
N SER A 7 27.45 0.98 17.39
CA SER A 7 28.51 0.00 17.60
C SER A 7 27.88 -1.28 18.21
N SER A 8 28.55 -2.42 18.06
CA SER A 8 28.11 -3.75 18.44
C SER A 8 27.70 -3.97 19.91
N HIS A 9 27.67 -2.94 20.73
CA HIS A 9 27.35 -3.01 22.15
C HIS A 9 26.05 -2.31 22.56
N ASN A 10 25.37 -1.59 21.67
CA ASN A 10 24.09 -0.96 21.95
C ASN A 10 23.03 -1.46 20.95
N GLU A 11 22.13 -2.31 21.42
CA GLU A 11 20.97 -2.68 20.62
C GLU A 11 20.16 -1.42 20.25
N PRO A 12 19.69 -1.31 19.00
CA PRO A 12 18.83 -0.22 18.61
C PRO A 12 17.56 -0.25 19.45
N PRO A 13 17.05 0.93 19.89
CA PRO A 13 15.81 0.97 20.64
C PRO A 13 14.68 0.34 19.80
N PRO A 14 13.75 -0.38 20.45
CA PRO A 14 12.68 -1.07 19.73
C PRO A 14 11.81 -0.09 18.95
N ILE A 15 11.49 -0.43 17.70
CA ILE A 15 10.54 0.31 16.88
C ILE A 15 9.18 -0.34 17.04
N MET A 16 8.28 0.32 17.73
CA MET A 16 6.99 -0.19 18.15
C MET A 16 5.89 0.20 17.16
N ARG A 17 4.77 -0.56 17.11
CA ARG A 17 3.55 -0.14 16.41
C ARG A 17 3.03 1.19 17.01
N GLY A 18 2.23 1.91 16.23
CA GLY A 18 1.71 3.21 16.63
C GLY A 18 2.71 4.35 16.44
N GLY A 19 3.75 4.10 15.63
CA GLY A 19 4.77 5.08 15.28
C GLY A 19 4.45 5.90 14.03
N TRP A 20 5.42 6.68 13.60
CA TRP A 20 5.27 7.63 12.51
C TRP A 20 4.97 6.97 11.16
N LEU A 21 5.55 5.79 10.90
CA LEU A 21 5.27 5.04 9.68
C LEU A 21 3.82 4.53 9.63
N ASP A 22 3.26 4.15 10.78
CA ASP A 22 1.86 3.77 10.91
C ASP A 22 0.91 4.95 10.65
N ALA A 23 1.26 6.15 11.14
CA ALA A 23 0.52 7.38 10.84
C ALA A 23 0.56 7.71 9.35
N LEU A 24 1.74 7.61 8.71
CA LEU A 24 1.89 7.85 7.28
C LEU A 24 1.07 6.88 6.42
N ARG A 25 0.97 5.62 6.79
CA ARG A 25 0.10 4.65 6.09
C ARG A 25 -1.34 5.09 6.06
N PHE A 26 -1.85 5.57 7.20
CA PHE A 26 -3.21 6.07 7.26
C PHE A 26 -3.40 7.33 6.41
N ILE A 27 -2.46 8.28 6.48
CA ILE A 27 -2.48 9.50 5.67
C ILE A 27 -2.46 9.17 4.18
N VAL A 28 -1.54 8.30 3.74
CA VAL A 28 -1.43 7.92 2.32
C VAL A 28 -2.67 7.14 1.86
N ALA A 29 -3.24 6.25 2.68
CA ALA A 29 -4.50 5.59 2.36
C ALA A 29 -5.66 6.58 2.20
N SER A 30 -5.71 7.61 3.04
CA SER A 30 -6.70 8.70 2.92
C SER A 30 -6.52 9.50 1.63
N LEU A 31 -5.29 9.81 1.26
CA LEU A 31 -4.98 10.49 0.00
C LEU A 31 -5.35 9.63 -1.22
N ILE A 32 -5.19 8.30 -1.16
CA ILE A 32 -5.64 7.38 -2.22
C ILE A 32 -7.16 7.45 -2.40
N ILE A 33 -7.94 7.48 -1.32
CA ILE A 33 -9.40 7.66 -1.41
C ILE A 33 -9.73 8.97 -2.12
N LEU A 34 -9.12 10.08 -1.71
CA LEU A 34 -9.34 11.38 -2.33
C LEU A 34 -8.94 11.36 -3.82
N HIS A 35 -7.80 10.74 -4.16
CA HIS A 35 -7.34 10.58 -5.53
C HIS A 35 -8.35 9.79 -6.39
N HIS A 36 -8.87 8.68 -5.89
CA HIS A 36 -9.84 7.87 -6.63
C HIS A 36 -11.21 8.55 -6.74
N PHE A 37 -11.58 9.39 -5.79
CA PHE A 37 -12.89 10.02 -5.75
C PHE A 37 -12.94 11.39 -6.44
N GLN A 38 -11.78 11.97 -6.79
CA GLN A 38 -11.73 13.29 -7.43
C GLN A 38 -12.49 13.35 -8.76
N ALA A 39 -12.47 12.27 -9.55
CA ALA A 39 -13.19 12.20 -10.82
C ALA A 39 -14.73 12.28 -10.66
N SER A 40 -15.24 12.00 -9.44
CA SER A 40 -16.67 12.10 -9.12
C SER A 40 -17.03 13.44 -8.44
N ALA A 41 -16.09 14.39 -8.34
CA ALA A 41 -16.37 15.72 -7.80
C ALA A 41 -17.12 16.57 -8.81
N PRO A 42 -17.99 17.52 -8.37
CA PRO A 42 -18.81 18.36 -9.25
C PRO A 42 -18.01 19.29 -10.18
N VAL A 43 -16.86 19.74 -9.71
CA VAL A 43 -15.85 20.46 -10.48
C VAL A 43 -14.56 19.67 -10.37
N HIS A 44 -13.83 19.55 -11.47
CA HIS A 44 -12.52 18.94 -11.42
C HIS A 44 -11.66 19.70 -10.39
N LEU A 45 -11.52 19.11 -9.19
CA LEU A 45 -10.52 19.54 -8.20
C LEU A 45 -9.12 19.61 -8.84
N ALA A 46 -8.99 18.91 -9.95
CA ALA A 46 -7.87 18.85 -10.83
C ALA A 46 -7.34 20.22 -11.25
N ASP A 47 -8.14 21.18 -11.59
CA ASP A 47 -7.64 22.44 -12.19
C ASP A 47 -6.78 23.26 -11.20
N ALA A 48 -7.10 23.23 -9.91
CA ALA A 48 -6.33 23.94 -8.88
C ALA A 48 -5.19 23.09 -8.27
N VAL A 49 -5.38 21.77 -8.14
CA VAL A 49 -4.45 20.86 -7.48
C VAL A 49 -4.00 19.68 -8.37
N HIS A 50 -4.42 19.72 -9.63
CA HIS A 50 -4.17 18.71 -10.66
C HIS A 50 -2.69 18.27 -10.75
N PRO A 51 -1.71 19.18 -10.76
CA PRO A 51 -0.31 18.75 -10.86
C PRO A 51 0.11 17.84 -9.70
N VAL A 52 -0.45 18.05 -8.51
CA VAL A 52 -0.09 17.29 -7.31
C VAL A 52 -0.91 15.99 -7.19
N PHE A 53 -2.21 16.03 -7.54
CA PHE A 53 -3.09 14.88 -7.33
C PHE A 53 -3.14 13.90 -8.51
N GLU A 54 -3.25 14.36 -9.74
CA GLU A 54 -3.27 13.43 -10.88
C GLU A 54 -1.90 12.83 -11.16
N ARG A 55 -0.88 13.67 -11.19
CA ARG A 55 0.50 13.20 -11.39
C ARG A 55 1.03 12.43 -10.20
N GLY A 56 0.61 12.78 -8.99
CA GLY A 56 1.03 12.15 -7.76
C GLY A 56 0.31 10.85 -7.41
N GLY A 57 -0.84 10.53 -8.04
CA GLY A 57 -1.66 9.38 -7.67
C GLY A 57 -0.91 8.04 -7.72
N PHE A 58 -0.08 7.82 -8.71
CA PHE A 58 0.75 6.63 -8.78
C PHE A 58 1.84 6.59 -7.70
N LEU A 59 2.33 7.76 -7.21
CA LEU A 59 3.32 7.81 -6.14
C LEU A 59 2.77 7.34 -4.81
N LEU A 60 1.48 7.54 -4.55
CA LEU A 60 0.82 7.03 -3.35
C LEU A 60 0.88 5.50 -3.29
N THR A 61 0.67 4.83 -4.43
CA THR A 61 0.82 3.37 -4.52
C THR A 61 2.29 2.96 -4.43
N ASN A 62 3.20 3.71 -5.04
CA ASN A 62 4.65 3.44 -4.94
C ASN A 62 5.13 3.53 -3.49
N PHE A 63 4.60 4.48 -2.69
CA PHE A 63 4.85 4.52 -1.25
C PHE A 63 4.50 3.17 -0.59
N PHE A 64 3.30 2.62 -0.84
CA PHE A 64 2.89 1.34 -0.24
C PHE A 64 3.72 0.15 -0.72
N LEU A 65 4.19 0.15 -1.96
CA LEU A 65 5.06 -0.91 -2.48
C LEU A 65 6.43 -0.89 -1.79
N ILE A 66 7.05 0.28 -1.65
CA ILE A 66 8.33 0.46 -0.94
C ILE A 66 8.14 0.16 0.56
N ASP A 67 7.10 0.73 1.17
CA ASP A 67 6.77 0.50 2.59
C ASP A 67 6.52 -0.97 2.89
N SER A 68 5.85 -1.71 2.00
CA SER A 68 5.65 -3.16 2.15
C SER A 68 6.98 -3.92 2.21
N GLY A 69 7.93 -3.62 1.32
CA GLY A 69 9.27 -4.18 1.36
C GLY A 69 10.00 -3.84 2.66
N TYR A 70 9.96 -2.57 3.04
CA TYR A 70 10.59 -2.07 4.27
C TYR A 70 10.07 -2.78 5.52
N VAL A 71 8.77 -2.84 5.68
CA VAL A 71 8.14 -3.44 6.86
C VAL A 71 8.32 -4.94 6.90
N LEU A 72 8.15 -5.64 5.77
CA LEU A 72 8.33 -7.09 5.74
C LEU A 72 9.77 -7.50 6.03
N MET A 73 10.75 -6.74 5.56
CA MET A 73 12.15 -6.96 5.90
C MET A 73 12.38 -6.81 7.40
N ARG A 74 11.84 -5.78 8.03
CA ARG A 74 11.97 -5.55 9.48
C ARG A 74 11.25 -6.60 10.33
N VAL A 75 10.01 -6.95 9.94
CA VAL A 75 9.17 -7.86 10.73
C VAL A 75 9.57 -9.33 10.54
N TYR A 76 9.90 -9.73 9.29
CA TYR A 76 10.08 -11.14 8.95
C TYR A 76 11.52 -11.52 8.60
N GLY A 77 12.37 -10.54 8.28
CA GLY A 77 13.71 -10.78 7.78
C GLY A 77 14.52 -11.70 8.67
N ALA A 78 14.63 -11.37 9.97
CA ALA A 78 15.39 -12.18 10.93
C ALA A 78 14.82 -13.60 11.13
N SER A 79 13.50 -13.76 11.06
CA SER A 79 12.86 -15.08 11.25
C SER A 79 13.01 -15.97 10.03
N VAL A 80 12.92 -15.41 8.82
CA VAL A 80 13.10 -16.17 7.57
C VAL A 80 14.57 -16.46 7.33
N ALA A 81 15.49 -15.51 7.55
CA ALA A 81 16.92 -15.70 7.41
C ALA A 81 17.47 -16.74 8.40
N GLY A 82 17.00 -16.70 9.64
CA GLY A 82 17.38 -17.66 10.70
C GLY A 82 16.65 -19.00 10.64
N GLY A 83 15.86 -19.29 9.59
CA GLY A 83 15.15 -20.56 9.42
C GLY A 83 14.00 -20.82 10.41
N ARG A 84 13.66 -19.85 11.29
CA ARG A 84 12.53 -19.96 12.23
C ARG A 84 11.18 -19.93 11.55
N MET A 85 11.10 -19.37 10.33
CA MET A 85 9.94 -19.38 9.46
C MET A 85 10.34 -19.93 8.09
N SER A 86 9.59 -20.93 7.59
CA SER A 86 9.79 -21.44 6.25
C SER A 86 9.31 -20.44 5.19
N LYS A 87 9.86 -20.54 3.97
CA LYS A 87 9.42 -19.71 2.83
C LYS A 87 7.93 -19.88 2.55
N THR A 88 7.44 -21.11 2.63
CA THR A 88 6.04 -21.48 2.41
C THR A 88 5.14 -20.90 3.51
N ASP A 89 5.54 -20.99 4.78
CA ASP A 89 4.76 -20.42 5.90
C ASP A 89 4.69 -18.90 5.81
N PHE A 90 5.79 -18.24 5.43
CA PHE A 90 5.80 -16.81 5.18
C PHE A 90 4.81 -16.44 4.07
N PHE A 91 4.90 -17.10 2.90
CA PHE A 91 4.03 -16.83 1.78
C PHE A 91 2.55 -17.08 2.13
N LEU A 92 2.24 -18.22 2.74
CA LEU A 92 0.88 -18.57 3.17
C LEU A 92 0.31 -17.55 4.17
N LYS A 93 1.11 -17.16 5.17
CA LYS A 93 0.68 -16.17 6.17
C LYS A 93 0.39 -14.81 5.52
N ARG A 94 1.19 -14.39 4.54
CA ARG A 94 0.99 -13.12 3.81
C ARG A 94 -0.20 -13.18 2.86
N SER A 95 -0.35 -14.28 2.13
CA SER A 95 -1.50 -14.49 1.23
C SER A 95 -2.82 -14.51 2.02
N LEU A 96 -2.89 -15.25 3.11
CA LEU A 96 -4.09 -15.30 3.96
C LEU A 96 -4.40 -13.98 4.68
N ARG A 97 -3.44 -13.06 4.76
CA ARG A 97 -3.70 -11.71 5.29
C ARG A 97 -4.54 -10.87 4.32
N VAL A 98 -4.37 -11.04 3.03
CA VAL A 98 -4.99 -10.17 2.01
C VAL A 98 -6.16 -10.84 1.27
N TYR A 99 -6.09 -12.14 1.06
CA TYR A 99 -7.03 -12.88 0.21
C TYR A 99 -8.48 -12.82 0.66
N PRO A 100 -8.83 -13.01 1.96
CA PRO A 100 -10.23 -12.98 2.39
C PRO A 100 -10.92 -11.63 2.14
N ALA A 101 -10.23 -10.54 2.46
CA ALA A 101 -10.75 -9.20 2.22
C ALA A 101 -10.95 -8.94 0.72
N HIS A 102 -9.99 -9.37 -0.11
CA HIS A 102 -10.09 -9.26 -1.56
C HIS A 102 -11.30 -10.01 -2.13
N LEU A 103 -11.51 -11.28 -1.74
CA LEU A 103 -12.64 -12.06 -2.20
C LEU A 103 -13.98 -11.47 -1.78
N ILE A 104 -14.07 -10.92 -0.57
CA ILE A 104 -15.29 -10.28 -0.08
C ILE A 104 -15.59 -9.01 -0.88
N MET A 105 -14.58 -8.16 -1.12
CA MET A 105 -14.78 -6.95 -1.93
C MET A 105 -15.12 -7.29 -3.38
N GLY A 106 -14.46 -8.29 -3.97
CA GLY A 106 -14.80 -8.81 -5.30
C GLY A 106 -16.25 -9.32 -5.37
N GLY A 107 -16.66 -10.10 -4.39
CA GLY A 107 -18.05 -10.60 -4.27
C GLY A 107 -19.09 -9.48 -4.11
N LEU A 108 -18.77 -8.44 -3.33
CA LEU A 108 -19.63 -7.26 -3.21
C LEU A 108 -19.76 -6.51 -4.55
N LEU A 109 -18.67 -6.33 -5.29
CA LEU A 109 -18.71 -5.70 -6.61
C LEU A 109 -19.54 -6.50 -7.61
N VAL A 110 -19.38 -7.83 -7.63
CA VAL A 110 -20.21 -8.72 -8.45
C VAL A 110 -21.68 -8.57 -8.09
N ALA A 111 -22.01 -8.60 -6.79
CA ALA A 111 -23.39 -8.43 -6.32
C ALA A 111 -23.96 -7.06 -6.72
N MET A 112 -23.17 -5.99 -6.59
CA MET A 112 -23.58 -4.62 -6.97
C MET A 112 -23.86 -4.51 -8.46
N VAL A 113 -23.00 -5.08 -9.33
CA VAL A 113 -23.18 -5.06 -10.79
C VAL A 113 -24.45 -5.84 -11.18
N LEU A 114 -24.65 -7.03 -10.62
CA LEU A 114 -25.83 -7.86 -10.90
C LEU A 114 -27.13 -7.19 -10.41
N LEU A 115 -27.15 -6.72 -9.18
CA LEU A 115 -28.31 -6.05 -8.60
C LEU A 115 -28.62 -4.73 -9.31
N GLY A 116 -27.60 -3.92 -9.57
CA GLY A 116 -27.75 -2.64 -10.29
C GLY A 116 -28.34 -2.87 -11.67
N THR A 117 -27.82 -3.85 -12.43
CA THR A 117 -28.35 -4.20 -13.75
C THR A 117 -29.82 -4.68 -13.65
N ALA A 118 -30.14 -5.51 -12.66
CA ALA A 118 -31.50 -6.04 -12.48
C ALA A 118 -32.55 -4.97 -12.15
N ILE A 119 -32.16 -3.88 -11.48
CA ILE A 119 -33.04 -2.75 -11.14
C ILE A 119 -32.98 -1.58 -12.15
N GLY A 120 -32.31 -1.79 -13.28
CA GLY A 120 -32.20 -0.76 -14.34
C GLY A 120 -31.16 0.34 -14.06
N LEU A 121 -30.21 0.10 -13.17
CA LEU A 121 -29.07 0.96 -12.85
C LEU A 121 -27.75 0.24 -13.16
N PRO A 122 -27.45 -0.08 -14.43
CA PRO A 122 -26.20 -0.72 -14.81
C PRO A 122 -25.01 0.21 -14.50
N PRO A 123 -23.79 -0.33 -14.37
CA PRO A 123 -22.58 0.49 -14.19
C PRO A 123 -22.42 1.48 -15.36
N SER A 124 -22.00 2.71 -15.06
CA SER A 124 -21.72 3.75 -16.07
C SER A 124 -20.59 3.33 -17.03
N HIS A 125 -19.69 2.43 -16.60
CA HIS A 125 -18.56 1.91 -17.35
C HIS A 125 -18.57 0.37 -17.35
N PRO A 126 -19.45 -0.28 -18.15
CA PRO A 126 -19.55 -1.75 -18.19
C PRO A 126 -18.23 -2.43 -18.56
N GLU A 127 -17.40 -1.79 -19.37
CA GLU A 127 -16.09 -2.26 -19.80
C GLU A 127 -15.11 -2.50 -18.65
N TRP A 128 -15.30 -1.85 -17.51
CA TRP A 128 -14.48 -2.07 -16.31
C TRP A 128 -14.87 -3.37 -15.58
N PHE A 129 -16.03 -3.92 -15.90
CA PHE A 129 -16.58 -5.14 -15.26
C PHE A 129 -16.66 -6.31 -16.26
N ALA A 130 -15.64 -6.44 -17.08
CA ALA A 130 -15.56 -7.52 -18.05
C ALA A 130 -15.49 -8.88 -17.35
N TRP A 131 -16.47 -9.76 -17.63
CA TRP A 131 -16.65 -11.03 -16.95
C TRP A 131 -15.53 -12.04 -17.22
N ASP A 132 -14.91 -11.99 -18.38
CA ASP A 132 -13.73 -12.78 -18.75
C ASP A 132 -12.50 -12.45 -17.90
N GLN A 133 -12.42 -11.24 -17.34
CA GLN A 133 -11.34 -10.82 -16.46
C GLN A 133 -11.57 -11.22 -14.99
N LEU A 134 -12.80 -11.52 -14.60
CA LEU A 134 -13.15 -11.82 -13.21
C LEU A 134 -12.35 -12.99 -12.61
N PRO A 135 -12.13 -14.13 -13.32
CA PRO A 135 -11.32 -15.23 -12.77
C PRO A 135 -9.89 -14.82 -12.43
N ALA A 136 -9.23 -14.03 -13.30
CA ALA A 136 -7.88 -13.54 -13.04
C ALA A 136 -7.84 -12.55 -11.85
N GLN A 137 -8.87 -11.71 -11.73
CA GLN A 137 -9.05 -10.80 -10.60
C GLN A 137 -9.19 -11.57 -9.28
N LEU A 138 -10.11 -12.54 -9.23
CA LEU A 138 -10.34 -13.35 -8.02
C LEU A 138 -9.10 -14.17 -7.64
N ALA A 139 -8.35 -14.66 -8.63
CA ALA A 139 -7.10 -15.39 -8.42
C ALA A 139 -5.90 -14.47 -8.07
N LEU A 140 -6.05 -13.14 -8.13
CA LEU A 140 -4.98 -12.15 -7.93
C LEU A 140 -3.77 -12.37 -8.86
N VAL A 141 -4.04 -12.66 -10.15
CA VAL A 141 -3.02 -12.83 -11.20
C VAL A 141 -3.07 -11.76 -12.28
N GLN A 142 -3.98 -10.78 -12.18
CA GLN A 142 -4.19 -9.73 -13.17
C GLN A 142 -2.95 -8.85 -13.42
N SER A 143 -2.00 -8.78 -12.47
CA SER A 143 -0.77 -7.97 -12.60
C SER A 143 0.41 -8.70 -13.23
N PHE A 144 0.17 -9.92 -13.76
CA PHE A 144 1.21 -10.76 -14.39
C PHE A 144 1.09 -10.83 -15.91
N GLY A 145 0.49 -9.82 -16.55
CA GLY A 145 0.34 -9.75 -18.01
C GLY A 145 -0.86 -10.54 -18.55
N VAL A 146 -1.77 -10.97 -17.69
CA VAL A 146 -2.87 -11.87 -18.09
C VAL A 146 -3.95 -11.13 -18.87
N TYR A 147 -4.31 -9.90 -18.47
CA TYR A 147 -5.34 -9.09 -19.12
C TYR A 147 -4.98 -7.60 -19.14
N GLY A 148 -5.46 -6.87 -20.15
CA GLY A 148 -5.12 -5.48 -20.42
C GLY A 148 -5.99 -4.41 -19.76
N GLY A 149 -6.91 -4.74 -18.88
CA GLY A 149 -7.86 -3.79 -18.28
C GLY A 149 -7.62 -3.46 -16.80
N LEU A 150 -8.35 -2.45 -16.31
CA LEU A 150 -8.36 -2.09 -14.88
C LEU A 150 -8.99 -3.18 -14.01
N GLY A 151 -9.94 -3.93 -14.57
CA GLY A 151 -10.65 -5.01 -13.90
C GLY A 151 -11.64 -4.53 -12.84
N TRP A 152 -12.30 -5.48 -12.20
CA TRP A 152 -13.42 -5.27 -11.28
C TRP A 152 -13.08 -4.42 -10.05
N ASN A 153 -11.91 -4.63 -9.46
CA ASN A 153 -11.41 -3.84 -8.33
C ASN A 153 -10.04 -3.29 -8.70
N ALA A 154 -10.02 -2.16 -9.37
CA ALA A 154 -8.79 -1.56 -9.87
C ALA A 154 -7.66 -1.51 -8.83
N PRO A 155 -7.87 -1.06 -7.58
CA PRO A 155 -6.81 -1.04 -6.55
C PRO A 155 -6.17 -2.40 -6.27
N SER A 156 -6.86 -3.51 -6.51
CA SER A 156 -6.37 -4.86 -6.21
C SER A 156 -5.18 -5.31 -7.07
N TRP A 157 -4.87 -4.59 -8.16
CA TRP A 157 -3.68 -4.87 -8.96
C TRP A 157 -2.40 -4.89 -8.13
N SER A 158 -2.26 -3.97 -7.18
CA SER A 158 -1.07 -3.89 -6.34
C SER A 158 -1.00 -5.04 -5.31
N ILE A 159 -2.15 -5.57 -4.86
CA ILE A 159 -2.21 -6.77 -4.03
C ILE A 159 -1.78 -7.99 -4.84
N SER A 160 -2.24 -8.11 -6.09
CA SER A 160 -1.79 -9.14 -7.03
C SER A 160 -0.27 -9.09 -7.21
N ALA A 161 0.27 -7.92 -7.51
CA ALA A 161 1.72 -7.71 -7.64
C ALA A 161 2.48 -8.01 -6.34
N LEU A 162 1.94 -7.63 -5.18
CA LEU A 162 2.56 -7.94 -3.88
C LEU A 162 2.62 -9.44 -3.59
N LEU A 163 1.69 -10.27 -4.08
CA LEU A 163 1.83 -11.72 -3.95
C LEU A 163 3.09 -12.23 -4.65
N GLY A 164 3.43 -11.70 -5.84
CA GLY A 164 4.69 -11.99 -6.49
C GLY A 164 5.90 -11.52 -5.68
N CYS A 165 5.81 -10.33 -5.08
CA CYS A 165 6.84 -9.81 -4.19
C CYS A 165 7.02 -10.71 -2.95
N TYR A 166 5.94 -11.22 -2.37
CA TYR A 166 6.01 -12.14 -1.23
C TYR A 166 6.66 -13.47 -1.62
N LEU A 167 6.37 -13.96 -2.82
CA LEU A 167 7.05 -15.13 -3.35
C LEU A 167 8.57 -14.89 -3.49
N ALA A 168 8.97 -13.74 -4.04
CA ALA A 168 10.38 -13.38 -4.23
C ALA A 168 11.13 -13.06 -2.94
N PHE A 169 10.43 -12.60 -1.89
CA PHE A 169 11.01 -12.09 -0.64
C PHE A 169 12.13 -12.95 -0.05
N PRO A 170 11.98 -14.30 0.14
CA PRO A 170 13.02 -15.09 0.80
C PRO A 170 14.34 -15.20 0.01
N TRP A 171 14.26 -15.08 -1.33
CA TRP A 171 15.45 -15.11 -2.19
C TRP A 171 16.15 -13.75 -2.21
N VAL A 172 15.39 -12.67 -2.32
CA VAL A 172 15.90 -11.30 -2.22
C VAL A 172 16.55 -11.06 -0.86
N LEU A 173 15.88 -11.48 0.23
CA LEU A 173 16.41 -11.42 1.59
C LEU A 173 17.79 -12.11 1.68
N ARG A 174 17.91 -13.34 1.15
CA ARG A 174 19.18 -14.08 1.16
C ARG A 174 20.28 -13.34 0.39
N GLY A 175 19.94 -12.69 -0.73
CA GLY A 175 20.88 -11.87 -1.51
C GLY A 175 21.37 -10.67 -0.71
N LEU A 176 20.44 -9.87 -0.19
CA LEU A 176 20.75 -8.64 0.55
C LEU A 176 21.57 -8.91 1.82
N THR A 177 21.24 -9.97 2.57
CA THR A 177 21.94 -10.28 3.83
C THR A 177 23.33 -10.88 3.66
N ARG A 178 23.74 -11.24 2.43
CA ARG A 178 25.12 -11.71 2.13
C ARG A 178 26.12 -10.57 2.01
N VAL A 179 25.62 -9.35 1.83
CA VAL A 179 26.46 -8.16 1.67
C VAL A 179 26.15 -7.15 2.78
N GLY A 180 27.11 -6.27 3.06
CA GLY A 180 26.91 -5.23 4.06
C GLY A 180 25.79 -4.27 3.68
N PRO A 181 25.15 -3.58 4.67
CA PRO A 181 23.97 -2.75 4.45
C PRO A 181 24.16 -1.64 3.40
N TRP A 182 25.32 -1.00 3.38
CA TRP A 182 25.65 0.05 2.43
C TRP A 182 25.75 -0.47 1.00
N LEU A 183 26.46 -1.59 0.81
CA LEU A 183 26.59 -2.21 -0.51
C LEU A 183 25.23 -2.75 -0.98
N ALA A 184 24.44 -3.34 -0.11
CA ALA A 184 23.09 -3.80 -0.42
C ALA A 184 22.21 -2.64 -0.93
N LEU A 185 22.22 -1.49 -0.22
CA LEU A 185 21.46 -0.31 -0.62
C LEU A 185 21.94 0.23 -1.99
N ALA A 186 23.26 0.33 -2.18
CA ALA A 186 23.83 0.77 -3.45
C ALA A 186 23.44 -0.16 -4.62
N LEU A 187 23.53 -1.49 -4.42
CA LEU A 187 23.13 -2.48 -5.44
C LEU A 187 21.64 -2.40 -5.77
N VAL A 188 20.79 -2.18 -4.77
CA VAL A 188 19.34 -2.03 -4.99
C VAL A 188 19.03 -0.75 -5.76
N ILE A 189 19.67 0.37 -5.43
CA ILE A 189 19.48 1.64 -6.16
C ILE A 189 19.95 1.49 -7.61
N VAL A 190 21.16 0.97 -7.83
CA VAL A 190 21.70 0.74 -9.17
C VAL A 190 20.82 -0.24 -9.96
N GLY A 191 20.38 -1.33 -9.32
CA GLY A 191 19.45 -2.29 -9.93
C GLY A 191 18.12 -1.67 -10.31
N TYR A 192 17.57 -0.77 -9.48
CA TYR A 192 16.35 -0.03 -9.80
C TYR A 192 16.56 0.90 -11.01
N LEU A 193 17.65 1.67 -11.03
CA LEU A 193 17.98 2.55 -12.15
C LEU A 193 18.17 1.75 -13.44
N ALA A 194 18.90 0.64 -13.39
CA ALA A 194 19.08 -0.23 -14.54
C ALA A 194 17.77 -0.82 -15.05
N ALA A 195 16.87 -1.26 -14.15
CA ALA A 195 15.53 -1.73 -14.50
C ALA A 195 14.69 -0.62 -15.14
N ASN A 196 14.83 0.62 -14.67
CA ASN A 196 14.12 1.77 -15.23
C ASN A 196 14.60 2.09 -16.65
N GLU A 197 15.92 2.13 -16.89
CA GLU A 197 16.48 2.34 -18.22
C GLU A 197 16.12 1.22 -19.20
N LEU A 198 16.16 -0.03 -18.72
CA LEU A 198 15.72 -1.19 -19.52
C LEU A 198 14.23 -1.12 -19.89
N SER A 199 13.39 -0.67 -18.95
CA SER A 199 11.97 -0.46 -19.20
C SER A 199 11.74 0.61 -20.27
N TRP A 200 12.45 1.73 -20.19
CA TRP A 200 12.41 2.76 -21.23
C TRP A 200 12.85 2.22 -22.60
N ALA A 201 13.92 1.43 -22.65
CA ALA A 201 14.45 0.90 -23.90
C ALA A 201 13.55 -0.13 -24.57
N ILE A 202 12.73 -0.88 -23.80
CA ILE A 202 11.91 -1.98 -24.31
C ILE A 202 10.44 -1.59 -24.45
N LEU A 203 9.92 -0.77 -23.54
CA LEU A 203 8.49 -0.54 -23.35
C LEU A 203 8.08 0.93 -23.51
N ASP A 204 9.02 1.85 -23.77
CA ASP A 204 8.81 3.30 -23.89
C ASP A 204 8.18 3.97 -22.67
N TYR A 205 8.29 3.37 -21.48
CA TYR A 205 7.89 4.01 -20.23
C TYR A 205 8.69 3.52 -19.02
N PRO A 206 8.77 4.35 -17.95
CA PRO A 206 9.55 4.00 -16.77
C PRO A 206 8.86 2.94 -15.91
N VAL A 207 9.66 2.23 -15.11
CA VAL A 207 9.17 1.19 -14.18
C VAL A 207 8.03 1.67 -13.30
N TYR A 208 8.12 2.89 -12.76
CA TYR A 208 7.14 3.43 -11.82
C TYR A 208 5.79 3.83 -12.46
N GLN A 209 5.69 3.84 -13.80
CA GLN A 209 4.47 4.12 -14.56
C GLN A 209 3.97 2.91 -15.34
N MET A 210 4.53 1.72 -15.11
CA MET A 210 4.04 0.53 -15.79
C MET A 210 2.53 0.34 -15.61
N PRO A 211 1.82 -0.08 -16.66
CA PRO A 211 0.38 -0.32 -16.62
C PRO A 211 0.04 -1.42 -15.60
N LEU A 212 -1.20 -1.41 -15.12
CA LEU A 212 -1.64 -2.24 -13.99
C LEU A 212 -1.57 -3.74 -14.27
N ASN A 213 -1.74 -4.14 -15.53
CA ASN A 213 -1.57 -5.53 -15.97
C ASN A 213 -0.12 -6.02 -15.95
N LEU A 214 0.85 -5.11 -15.97
CA LEU A 214 2.28 -5.37 -15.78
C LEU A 214 2.76 -4.97 -14.38
N GLY A 215 1.84 -4.87 -13.43
CA GLY A 215 2.08 -4.35 -12.10
C GLY A 215 3.17 -5.06 -11.30
N ILE A 216 3.45 -6.34 -11.58
CA ILE A 216 4.55 -7.07 -10.93
C ILE A 216 5.92 -6.45 -11.26
N TRP A 217 6.13 -6.01 -12.51
CA TRP A 217 7.37 -5.39 -12.95
C TRP A 217 7.58 -4.01 -12.34
N ARG A 218 6.49 -3.32 -11.98
CA ARG A 218 6.52 -2.09 -11.21
C ARG A 218 6.75 -2.34 -9.72
N ALA A 219 6.03 -3.32 -9.16
CA ALA A 219 6.03 -3.56 -7.73
C ALA A 219 7.33 -4.19 -7.22
N LEU A 220 7.90 -5.15 -7.95
CA LEU A 220 9.05 -5.91 -7.49
C LEU A 220 10.30 -5.05 -7.26
N PRO A 221 10.72 -4.16 -8.18
CA PRO A 221 11.87 -3.27 -7.93
C PRO A 221 11.62 -2.30 -6.77
N LEU A 222 10.41 -1.73 -6.63
CA LEU A 222 10.04 -0.84 -5.54
C LEU A 222 10.02 -1.56 -4.19
N PHE A 223 9.50 -2.79 -4.15
CA PHE A 223 9.51 -3.64 -2.98
C PHE A 223 10.94 -4.00 -2.55
N ILE A 224 11.81 -4.35 -3.51
CA ILE A 224 13.24 -4.62 -3.25
C ILE A 224 13.94 -3.36 -2.72
N LEU A 225 13.61 -2.18 -3.27
CA LEU A 225 14.11 -0.90 -2.74
C LEU A 225 13.73 -0.75 -1.26
N GLY A 226 12.48 -1.00 -0.90
CA GLY A 226 12.02 -1.00 0.48
C GLY A 226 12.79 -1.98 1.38
N MET A 227 13.06 -3.20 0.90
CA MET A 227 13.88 -4.17 1.63
C MET A 227 15.32 -3.69 1.84
N GLY A 228 15.94 -3.08 0.83
CA GLY A 228 17.27 -2.48 0.91
C GLY A 228 17.34 -1.34 1.93
N LEU A 229 16.35 -0.45 1.90
CA LEU A 229 16.21 0.64 2.89
C LEU A 229 16.09 0.09 4.32
N ALA A 230 15.31 -0.97 4.52
CA ALA A 230 15.13 -1.58 5.84
C ALA A 230 16.40 -2.27 6.32
N TRP A 231 17.14 -2.94 5.42
CA TRP A 231 18.42 -3.55 5.75
C TRP A 231 19.45 -2.51 6.15
N PHE A 232 19.51 -1.42 5.40
CA PHE A 232 20.34 -0.25 5.72
C PHE A 232 19.98 0.36 7.08
N ALA A 233 18.68 0.50 7.37
CA ALA A 233 18.19 1.13 8.59
C ALA A 233 18.29 0.27 9.85
N GLN A 234 18.70 -1.00 9.77
CA GLN A 234 18.79 -1.87 10.96
C GLN A 234 19.79 -1.37 12.00
N GLY A 235 20.83 -0.66 11.59
CA GLY A 235 21.84 -0.08 12.49
C GLY A 235 21.66 1.43 12.71
N VAL A 236 20.55 2.02 12.25
CA VAL A 236 20.34 3.48 12.26
C VAL A 236 19.05 3.82 12.99
N TRP A 237 19.14 4.76 13.93
CA TRP A 237 17.97 5.41 14.47
C TRP A 237 18.13 6.93 14.39
N ILE A 238 16.99 7.63 14.26
CA ILE A 238 16.95 9.07 14.07
C ILE A 238 16.23 9.70 15.24
N GLU A 239 16.80 10.76 15.77
CA GLU A 239 16.13 11.56 16.80
C GLU A 239 14.80 12.13 16.26
N PRO A 240 13.69 12.11 17.03
CA PRO A 240 12.37 12.56 16.56
C PRO A 240 12.35 13.96 15.93
N ARG A 241 13.11 14.91 16.47
CA ARG A 241 13.20 16.26 15.89
C ARG A 241 13.86 16.26 14.50
N ALA A 242 14.97 15.54 14.36
CA ALA A 242 15.66 15.42 13.08
C ALA A 242 14.81 14.68 12.05
N ALA A 243 14.12 13.62 12.45
CA ALA A 243 13.16 12.91 11.62
C ALA A 243 11.99 13.81 11.19
N GLY A 244 11.47 14.64 12.10
CA GLY A 244 10.42 15.61 11.78
C GLY A 244 10.83 16.61 10.70
N TRP A 245 12.03 17.17 10.80
CA TRP A 245 12.56 18.04 9.75
C TRP A 245 12.81 17.29 8.43
N ALA A 246 13.35 16.08 8.49
CA ALA A 246 13.55 15.26 7.29
C ALA A 246 12.22 14.94 6.59
N LEU A 247 11.17 14.58 7.34
CA LEU A 247 9.83 14.36 6.81
C LEU A 247 9.24 15.62 6.18
N LEU A 248 9.31 16.74 6.89
CA LEU A 248 8.78 18.02 6.39
C LEU A 248 9.47 18.44 5.10
N LEU A 249 10.80 18.46 5.09
CA LEU A 249 11.59 18.87 3.91
C LEU A 249 11.40 17.91 2.74
N ALA A 250 11.37 16.60 3.00
CA ALA A 250 11.13 15.60 1.94
C ALA A 250 9.70 15.69 1.39
N THR A 251 8.69 15.98 2.22
CA THR A 251 7.31 16.17 1.76
C THR A 251 7.17 17.45 0.93
N ILE A 252 7.79 18.56 1.37
CA ILE A 252 7.81 19.80 0.59
C ILE A 252 8.56 19.57 -0.74
N GLY A 253 9.73 18.93 -0.71
CA GLY A 253 10.49 18.60 -1.91
C GLY A 253 9.69 17.72 -2.88
N LEU A 254 9.00 16.72 -2.37
CA LEU A 254 8.10 15.87 -3.16
C LEU A 254 6.99 16.70 -3.82
N ALA A 255 6.30 17.57 -3.06
CA ALA A 255 5.24 18.43 -3.57
C ALA A 255 5.76 19.40 -4.66
N VAL A 256 6.92 20.01 -4.44
CA VAL A 256 7.57 20.91 -5.42
C VAL A 256 7.90 20.16 -6.70
N VAL A 257 8.54 18.97 -6.60
CA VAL A 257 8.90 18.16 -7.78
C VAL A 257 7.66 17.76 -8.56
N GLN A 258 6.57 17.38 -7.87
CA GLN A 258 5.30 17.02 -8.52
C GLN A 258 4.64 18.24 -9.18
N TYR A 259 4.62 19.39 -8.51
CA TYR A 259 4.03 20.61 -9.07
C TYR A 259 4.71 21.02 -10.38
N PHE A 260 6.04 20.97 -10.45
CA PHE A 260 6.81 21.33 -11.64
C PHE A 260 6.99 20.20 -12.66
N ASP A 261 6.36 19.04 -12.46
CA ASP A 261 6.48 17.86 -13.33
C ASP A 261 7.93 17.43 -13.57
N LYS A 262 8.75 17.51 -12.52
CA LYS A 262 10.14 17.11 -12.57
C LYS A 262 10.30 15.65 -12.23
N ASN A 263 11.39 15.10 -12.65
CA ASN A 263 11.80 13.70 -12.64
C ASN A 263 11.22 12.84 -11.50
N ALA A 264 10.45 11.82 -11.83
CA ALA A 264 9.82 10.92 -10.86
C ALA A 264 10.83 10.06 -10.09
N LEU A 265 12.08 9.88 -10.55
CA LEU A 265 13.14 9.24 -9.76
C LEU A 265 13.49 10.10 -8.54
N ILE A 266 13.48 11.42 -8.68
CA ILE A 266 13.62 12.34 -7.54
C ILE A 266 12.46 12.17 -6.56
N SER A 267 11.24 12.02 -7.06
CA SER A 267 10.07 11.75 -6.23
C SER A 267 10.20 10.45 -5.43
N LEU A 268 10.73 9.39 -6.05
CA LEU A 268 11.01 8.12 -5.36
C LEU A 268 12.11 8.26 -4.29
N ALA A 269 13.11 9.11 -4.54
CA ALA A 269 14.12 9.42 -3.53
C ALA A 269 13.49 10.12 -2.31
N PHE A 270 12.60 11.11 -2.52
CA PHE A 270 11.87 11.74 -1.41
C PHE A 270 10.98 10.76 -0.66
N ILE A 271 10.24 9.88 -1.36
CA ILE A 271 9.44 8.82 -0.72
C ILE A 271 10.33 7.90 0.12
N SER A 272 11.51 7.53 -0.40
CA SER A 272 12.47 6.69 0.33
C SER A 272 12.99 7.38 1.60
N ILE A 273 13.27 8.68 1.53
CA ILE A 273 13.67 9.49 2.70
C ILE A 273 12.53 9.56 3.72
N ILE A 274 11.27 9.75 3.28
CA ILE A 274 10.10 9.78 4.13
C ILE A 274 9.95 8.45 4.89
N ILE A 275 10.07 7.31 4.18
CA ILE A 275 9.96 5.97 4.79
C ILE A 275 11.11 5.72 5.78
N LEU A 276 12.35 6.06 5.42
CA LEU A 276 13.50 5.93 6.30
C LEU A 276 13.37 6.80 7.55
N ALA A 277 13.02 8.07 7.38
CA ALA A 277 12.88 9.00 8.49
C ALA A 277 11.79 8.54 9.47
N ALA A 278 10.60 8.16 8.96
CA ALA A 278 9.52 7.69 9.79
C ALA A 278 9.79 6.31 10.42
N GLY A 279 10.41 5.40 9.66
CA GLY A 279 10.66 4.04 10.10
C GLY A 279 11.86 3.90 11.04
N ALA A 280 12.75 4.88 11.12
CA ALA A 280 13.93 4.86 11.98
C ALA A 280 13.75 5.64 13.31
N VAL A 281 12.57 6.22 13.55
CA VAL A 281 12.28 6.87 14.84
C VAL A 281 11.96 5.81 15.89
N PRO A 282 12.67 5.80 17.03
CA PRO A 282 12.31 4.92 18.14
C PRO A 282 10.99 5.38 18.78
N VAL A 283 10.07 4.45 18.97
CA VAL A 283 8.75 4.71 19.56
C VAL A 283 8.68 4.08 20.94
N THR A 284 8.86 4.88 21.97
CA THR A 284 8.82 4.42 23.37
C THR A 284 7.40 4.40 23.96
N LYS A 285 6.51 5.22 23.41
CA LYS A 285 5.10 5.32 23.84
C LYS A 285 4.21 5.28 22.59
N PRO A 286 3.74 4.09 22.17
CA PRO A 286 2.86 3.96 21.01
C PRO A 286 1.54 4.69 21.24
N SER A 287 1.05 5.37 20.20
CA SER A 287 -0.27 5.98 20.19
C SER A 287 -1.32 4.95 19.78
N LYS A 288 -2.27 4.65 20.66
CA LYS A 288 -3.39 3.74 20.35
C LYS A 288 -4.21 4.23 19.15
N LEU A 289 -4.40 5.55 19.03
CA LEU A 289 -5.12 6.15 17.91
C LEU A 289 -4.39 5.88 16.58
N VAL A 290 -3.08 6.13 16.54
CA VAL A 290 -2.26 5.87 15.34
C VAL A 290 -2.24 4.38 15.00
N GLU A 291 -2.16 3.51 15.99
CA GLU A 291 -2.22 2.05 15.77
C GLU A 291 -3.57 1.63 15.17
N GLN A 292 -4.69 2.15 15.71
CA GLN A 292 -6.03 1.89 15.17
C GLN A 292 -6.18 2.44 13.74
N ALA A 293 -5.71 3.64 13.47
CA ALA A 293 -5.70 4.22 12.14
C ALA A 293 -4.90 3.35 11.13
N ALA A 294 -3.71 2.89 11.54
CA ALA A 294 -2.88 2.04 10.70
C ALA A 294 -3.53 0.70 10.35
N VAL A 295 -4.22 0.05 11.29
CA VAL A 295 -4.89 -1.24 11.00
C VAL A 295 -6.08 -1.08 10.07
N VAL A 296 -6.74 0.07 10.06
CA VAL A 296 -7.86 0.37 9.14
C VAL A 296 -7.36 0.76 7.74
N SER A 297 -6.11 1.22 7.58
CA SER A 297 -5.56 1.67 6.28
C SER A 297 -5.69 0.63 5.17
N PHE A 298 -5.50 -0.65 5.47
CA PHE A 298 -5.68 -1.73 4.50
C PHE A 298 -7.15 -1.89 4.09
N ALA A 299 -8.07 -1.78 5.04
CA ALA A 299 -9.51 -1.82 4.74
C ALA A 299 -9.91 -0.63 3.85
N MET A 300 -9.41 0.58 4.15
CA MET A 300 -9.62 1.77 3.31
C MET A 300 -9.15 1.54 1.88
N PHE A 301 -7.96 0.97 1.73
CA PHE A 301 -7.38 0.70 0.42
C PHE A 301 -8.18 -0.33 -0.38
N ILE A 302 -8.60 -1.45 0.20
CA ILE A 302 -9.25 -2.53 -0.54
C ILE A 302 -10.73 -2.26 -0.83
N SER A 303 -11.39 -1.41 -0.01
CA SER A 303 -12.82 -1.16 -0.08
C SER A 303 -13.21 0.13 -0.80
N ASN A 304 -12.26 1.03 -1.09
CA ASN A 304 -12.61 2.33 -1.67
C ASN A 304 -13.36 2.23 -3.00
N GLU A 305 -13.03 1.24 -3.83
CA GLU A 305 -13.69 1.03 -5.12
C GLU A 305 -15.17 0.61 -4.96
N VAL A 306 -15.46 -0.24 -3.98
CA VAL A 306 -16.84 -0.64 -3.65
C VAL A 306 -17.67 0.60 -3.28
N VAL A 307 -17.10 1.46 -2.43
CA VAL A 307 -17.79 2.70 -2.03
C VAL A 307 -17.89 3.67 -3.19
N ARG A 308 -16.82 3.82 -3.99
CA ARG A 308 -16.80 4.69 -5.17
C ARG A 308 -17.94 4.35 -6.13
N ILE A 309 -18.06 3.09 -6.50
CA ILE A 309 -19.09 2.64 -7.44
C ILE A 309 -20.49 2.73 -6.83
N GLY A 310 -20.67 2.21 -5.61
CA GLY A 310 -21.98 2.18 -4.96
C GLY A 310 -22.50 3.57 -4.60
N TRP A 311 -21.67 4.36 -3.93
CA TRP A 311 -22.10 5.68 -3.47
C TRP A 311 -22.27 6.66 -4.63
N PHE A 312 -21.26 6.82 -5.49
CA PHE A 312 -21.33 7.83 -6.53
C PHE A 312 -22.28 7.46 -7.66
N GLY A 313 -22.47 6.16 -7.95
CA GLY A 313 -23.54 5.73 -8.85
C GLY A 313 -24.93 6.15 -8.36
N LEU A 314 -25.23 5.93 -7.07
CA LEU A 314 -26.48 6.36 -6.46
C LEU A 314 -26.58 7.89 -6.34
N ALA A 315 -25.49 8.55 -5.95
CA ALA A 315 -25.46 10.01 -5.79
C ALA A 315 -25.68 10.72 -7.11
N GLU A 316 -25.05 10.26 -8.19
CA GLU A 316 -25.23 10.81 -9.53
C GLU A 316 -26.66 10.59 -10.04
N ALA A 317 -27.19 9.38 -9.94
CA ALA A 317 -28.57 9.09 -10.33
C ALA A 317 -29.57 9.96 -9.57
N THR A 318 -29.36 10.15 -8.25
CA THR A 318 -30.20 11.00 -7.41
C THR A 318 -30.08 12.48 -7.79
N ALA A 319 -28.84 12.96 -7.96
CA ALA A 319 -28.58 14.35 -8.32
C ALA A 319 -29.20 14.72 -9.67
N ASN A 320 -29.13 13.82 -10.65
CA ASN A 320 -29.71 14.03 -11.98
C ASN A 320 -31.27 13.97 -11.93
N ARG A 321 -31.83 13.01 -11.20
CA ARG A 321 -33.29 12.86 -11.06
C ARG A 321 -33.95 14.06 -10.36
N LEU A 322 -33.26 14.61 -9.36
CA LEU A 322 -33.79 15.76 -8.57
C LEU A 322 -33.27 17.11 -9.07
N ASN A 323 -32.52 17.15 -10.17
CA ASN A 323 -31.87 18.35 -10.69
C ASN A 323 -31.12 19.15 -9.63
N LEU A 324 -30.31 18.45 -8.80
CA LEU A 324 -29.61 19.08 -7.70
C LEU A 324 -28.53 20.04 -8.20
N GLY A 325 -28.49 21.23 -7.61
CA GLY A 325 -27.47 22.24 -7.87
C GLY A 325 -26.09 21.82 -7.33
N GLU A 326 -25.06 22.57 -7.70
CA GLU A 326 -23.65 22.27 -7.42
C GLU A 326 -23.36 22.07 -5.92
N ALA A 327 -23.92 22.92 -5.05
CA ALA A 327 -23.72 22.79 -3.59
C ALA A 327 -24.16 21.43 -3.03
N TRP A 328 -25.28 20.89 -3.51
CA TRP A 328 -25.76 19.57 -3.12
C TRP A 328 -24.88 18.45 -3.67
N ARG A 329 -24.36 18.60 -4.88
CA ARG A 329 -23.41 17.65 -5.47
C ARG A 329 -22.09 17.60 -4.67
N TRP A 330 -21.60 18.76 -4.20
CA TRP A 330 -20.47 18.84 -3.28
C TRP A 330 -20.75 18.15 -1.95
N LEU A 331 -21.95 18.35 -1.38
CA LEU A 331 -22.35 17.66 -0.15
C LEU A 331 -22.34 16.13 -0.33
N LEU A 332 -22.93 15.64 -1.44
CA LEU A 332 -22.93 14.22 -1.76
C LEU A 332 -21.51 13.67 -1.95
N TRP A 333 -20.60 14.44 -2.52
CA TRP A 333 -19.21 14.06 -2.66
C TRP A 333 -18.50 13.95 -1.30
N VAL A 334 -18.62 14.95 -0.44
CA VAL A 334 -18.06 14.92 0.92
C VAL A 334 -18.63 13.75 1.74
N MET A 335 -19.93 13.49 1.62
CA MET A 335 -20.57 12.35 2.25
C MET A 335 -20.01 11.02 1.71
N GLY A 336 -19.70 10.93 0.42
CA GLY A 336 -19.06 9.77 -0.20
C GLY A 336 -17.66 9.49 0.36
N VAL A 337 -16.87 10.55 0.52
CA VAL A 337 -15.55 10.45 1.19
C VAL A 337 -15.75 9.96 2.63
N GLY A 338 -16.67 10.55 3.40
CA GLY A 338 -17.00 10.10 4.75
C GLY A 338 -17.47 8.64 4.79
N ALA A 339 -18.33 8.25 3.83
CA ALA A 339 -18.82 6.88 3.72
C ALA A 339 -17.69 5.87 3.50
N ALA A 340 -16.64 6.22 2.75
CA ALA A 340 -15.47 5.36 2.56
C ALA A 340 -14.74 5.08 3.88
N PHE A 341 -14.54 6.09 4.72
CA PHE A 341 -13.93 5.90 6.04
C PHE A 341 -14.81 5.05 6.96
N VAL A 342 -16.11 5.35 7.01
CA VAL A 342 -17.07 4.61 7.82
C VAL A 342 -17.14 3.15 7.37
N PHE A 343 -17.26 2.91 6.06
CA PHE A 343 -17.31 1.56 5.51
C PHE A 343 -16.01 0.78 5.81
N ALA A 344 -14.84 1.39 5.63
CA ALA A 344 -13.56 0.75 5.94
C ALA A 344 -13.44 0.39 7.42
N PHE A 345 -13.90 1.27 8.31
CA PHE A 345 -13.93 1.01 9.76
C PHE A 345 -14.86 -0.17 10.10
N LEU A 346 -16.09 -0.12 9.61
CA LEU A 346 -17.08 -1.20 9.82
C LEU A 346 -16.60 -2.53 9.25
N PHE A 347 -16.05 -2.53 8.05
CA PHE A 347 -15.48 -3.70 7.41
C PHE A 347 -14.30 -4.26 8.21
N HIS A 348 -13.37 -3.40 8.65
CA HIS A 348 -12.24 -3.87 9.42
C HIS A 348 -12.66 -4.54 10.72
N TYR A 349 -13.48 -3.88 11.55
CA TYR A 349 -13.84 -4.41 12.85
C TYR A 349 -14.92 -5.50 12.78
N GLY A 350 -15.87 -5.39 11.86
CA GLY A 350 -16.97 -6.32 11.71
C GLY A 350 -16.62 -7.59 10.93
N VAL A 351 -15.69 -7.51 9.96
CA VAL A 351 -15.44 -8.61 9.02
C VAL A 351 -13.96 -9.01 8.98
N ASP A 352 -13.04 -8.10 8.58
CA ASP A 352 -11.63 -8.45 8.35
C ASP A 352 -10.96 -8.96 9.64
N ASN A 353 -11.03 -8.22 10.73
CA ASN A 353 -10.38 -8.59 11.98
C ASN A 353 -10.90 -9.92 12.59
N PRO A 354 -12.22 -10.18 12.67
CA PRO A 354 -12.74 -11.49 13.06
C PRO A 354 -12.21 -12.64 12.19
N ILE A 355 -12.19 -12.48 10.86
CA ILE A 355 -11.65 -13.48 9.93
C ILE A 355 -10.16 -13.70 10.20
N GLN A 356 -9.38 -12.63 10.34
CA GLN A 356 -7.96 -12.72 10.61
C GLN A 356 -7.64 -13.39 11.97
N LYS A 357 -8.49 -13.17 12.99
CA LYS A 357 -8.37 -13.90 14.27
C LYS A 357 -8.60 -15.40 14.08
N ARG A 358 -9.61 -15.82 13.30
CA ARG A 358 -9.88 -17.23 12.99
C ARG A 358 -8.76 -17.87 12.19
N ILE A 359 -8.22 -17.18 11.19
CA ILE A 359 -7.08 -17.65 10.39
C ILE A 359 -5.86 -17.86 11.27
N ARG A 360 -5.54 -16.91 12.15
CA ARG A 360 -4.39 -17.06 13.09
C ARG A 360 -4.58 -18.25 14.01
N ALA A 361 -5.78 -18.46 14.56
CA ALA A 361 -6.08 -19.60 15.41
C ALA A 361 -5.94 -20.94 14.64
N TRP A 362 -6.42 -20.96 13.38
CA TRP A 362 -6.31 -22.14 12.52
C TRP A 362 -4.84 -22.46 12.17
N LEU A 363 -4.03 -21.45 11.81
CA LEU A 363 -2.60 -21.60 11.55
C LEU A 363 -1.87 -22.15 12.80
N LYS A 364 -2.24 -21.67 14.00
CA LYS A 364 -1.68 -22.15 15.26
C LYS A 364 -1.98 -23.63 15.50
N LYS A 365 -3.24 -24.06 15.29
CA LYS A 365 -3.62 -25.47 15.43
C LYS A 365 -2.89 -26.39 14.45
N ARG A 366 -2.56 -25.93 13.23
CA ARG A 366 -1.84 -26.70 12.22
C ARG A 366 -0.31 -26.75 12.43
N GLY A 367 0.19 -26.20 13.52
CA GLY A 367 1.64 -26.19 13.81
C GLY A 367 2.44 -25.20 12.98
N HIS A 368 1.78 -24.44 12.06
CA HIS A 368 2.42 -23.36 11.31
C HIS A 368 2.80 -22.16 12.19
N ALA A 369 2.37 -22.17 13.43
CA ALA A 369 2.67 -21.17 14.44
C ALA A 369 3.84 -21.55 15.36
N LYS A 370 4.48 -22.70 15.19
CA LYS A 370 5.77 -22.96 15.86
C LYS A 370 6.89 -22.07 15.33
N ALA A 371 6.72 -21.47 14.16
CA ALA A 371 7.34 -20.24 13.81
C ALA A 371 6.50 -19.09 14.37
N GLU A 372 6.20 -19.07 15.68
CA GLU A 372 5.95 -17.80 16.32
C GLU A 372 7.15 -16.94 15.93
N ILE A 373 6.95 -16.17 14.83
CA ILE A 373 7.43 -14.85 14.95
C ILE A 373 6.66 -14.44 16.21
N LYS A 374 7.30 -14.41 17.35
CA LYS A 374 7.22 -13.25 18.17
C LYS A 374 7.40 -12.17 17.11
N GLU A 375 6.28 -11.66 16.53
CA GLU A 375 6.32 -10.36 15.90
C GLU A 375 7.26 -9.63 16.77
N PRO A 376 8.47 -9.17 16.31
CA PRO A 376 9.29 -8.62 17.30
C PRO A 376 8.27 -7.87 18.10
N VAL A 377 7.84 -8.71 19.11
CA VAL A 377 7.09 -8.08 20.08
C VAL A 377 8.16 -7.14 20.36
N VAL A 378 8.08 -6.20 19.59
CA VAL A 378 8.22 -5.04 20.25
C VAL A 378 7.33 -5.30 21.38
N SER A 379 7.90 -6.11 22.25
CA SER A 379 7.24 -6.79 23.32
C SER A 379 6.68 -5.68 24.11
N LEU A 380 5.44 -5.48 23.97
CA LEU A 380 4.58 -4.80 24.90
C LEU A 380 4.36 -5.72 26.12
N GLU A 381 5.38 -6.50 26.50
CA GLU A 381 5.47 -7.16 27.78
C GLU A 381 6.64 -6.53 28.53
N GLY A 382 6.27 -5.54 29.35
CA GLY A 382 7.08 -4.85 30.31
C GLY A 382 6.35 -3.62 30.77
#